data_c6f712968d7c34d3fed1a7f4d1461c36
#
_entry.id   c6f712968d7c34d3fed1a7f4d1461c36
#
_cell.length_a   1.000
_cell.length_b   1.000
_cell.length_c   1.000
_cell.angle_alpha   90.00
_cell.angle_beta   90.00
_cell.angle_gamma   90.00
#
_symmetry.space_group_name_H-M   'P 1'
#
loop_
_entity.id
_entity.type
_entity.pdbx_description
1 polymer ?
#
loop_
_entity_poly.entity_id
_entity_poly.type
_entity_poly.pdbx_seq_one_letter_code
_entity_poly.pdbx_strand_id
1 'polypeptide(L)'
;LKAWQKLAGQILGAIIFLIAYFHEGFDHTLWVPIIGNVSATWFYVLFVIVWLVGFSNAVNLTDGLDGLVAGQTTISFGTYAIIAAHDGRTDVLIVCLVTIGAMLGFLMFNHKPAQIFMGDLGSLALGGMLAVVAILLHREWSLLLIGIIYVTETALSLIHISEPTRQEAI
;
A
#
# COMPACT_ATOMS: atom_id res chain seq x y z
N LEU A 1 15.48 -12.00 -2.13
CA LEU A 1 15.81 -10.89 -3.04
C LEU A 1 16.66 -9.84 -2.30
N LYS A 2 17.66 -9.26 -2.99
CA LYS A 2 18.42 -8.14 -2.42
C LYS A 2 17.53 -6.88 -2.37
N ALA A 3 17.77 -5.97 -1.41
CA ALA A 3 16.95 -4.77 -1.22
C ALA A 3 16.82 -3.92 -2.52
N TRP A 4 17.91 -3.73 -3.27
CA TRP A 4 17.87 -2.99 -4.52
C TRP A 4 17.03 -3.66 -5.62
N GLN A 5 16.93 -5.01 -5.63
CA GLN A 5 16.08 -5.75 -6.58
C GLN A 5 14.60 -5.56 -6.28
N LYS A 6 14.23 -5.52 -4.99
CA LYS A 6 12.87 -5.20 -4.56
C LYS A 6 12.51 -3.79 -4.99
N LEU A 7 13.37 -2.81 -4.72
CA LEU A 7 13.15 -1.42 -5.10
C LEU A 7 13.05 -1.24 -6.62
N ALA A 8 13.92 -1.88 -7.39
CA ALA A 8 13.86 -1.82 -8.85
C ALA A 8 12.55 -2.40 -9.40
N GLY A 9 12.07 -3.51 -8.84
CA GLY A 9 10.78 -4.10 -9.21
C GLY A 9 9.60 -3.19 -8.88
N GLN A 10 9.61 -2.55 -7.72
CA GLN A 10 8.58 -1.59 -7.31
C GLN A 10 8.54 -0.36 -8.22
N ILE A 11 9.70 0.21 -8.55
CA ILE A 11 9.81 1.35 -9.48
C ILE A 11 9.31 0.95 -10.87
N LEU A 12 9.71 -0.23 -11.36
CA LEU A 12 9.24 -0.73 -12.64
C LEU A 12 7.71 -0.90 -12.65
N GLY A 13 7.13 -1.47 -11.60
CA GLY A 13 5.69 -1.58 -11.43
C GLY A 13 4.99 -0.21 -11.42
N ALA A 14 5.56 0.77 -10.73
CA ALA A 14 5.04 2.14 -10.70
C ALA A 14 5.10 2.80 -12.09
N ILE A 15 6.17 2.58 -12.86
CA ILE A 15 6.30 3.10 -14.22
C ILE A 15 5.25 2.46 -15.15
N ILE A 16 5.07 1.14 -15.08
CA ILE A 16 4.05 0.42 -15.87
C ILE A 16 2.65 0.96 -15.55
N PHE A 17 2.34 1.14 -14.26
CA PHE A 17 1.09 1.73 -13.82
C PHE A 17 0.90 3.14 -14.38
N LEU A 18 1.91 4.00 -14.30
CA LEU A 18 1.84 5.37 -14.82
C LEU A 18 1.62 5.40 -16.34
N ILE A 19 2.29 4.54 -17.10
CA ILE A 19 2.08 4.43 -18.55
C ILE A 19 0.63 4.07 -18.85
N ALA A 20 0.07 3.07 -18.16
CA ALA A 20 -1.33 2.68 -18.31
C ALA A 20 -2.28 3.81 -17.89
N TYR A 21 -2.00 4.47 -16.76
CA TYR A 21 -2.78 5.57 -16.21
C TYR A 21 -2.90 6.74 -17.18
N PHE A 22 -1.79 7.16 -17.78
CA PHE A 22 -1.78 8.24 -18.78
C PHE A 22 -2.39 7.82 -20.12
N HIS A 23 -2.23 6.54 -20.50
CA HIS A 23 -2.83 6.01 -21.73
C HIS A 23 -4.37 6.03 -21.67
N GLU A 24 -4.94 5.71 -20.51
CA GLU A 24 -6.39 5.76 -20.26
C GLU A 24 -6.92 7.21 -20.08
N GLY A 25 -6.05 8.20 -20.04
CA GLY A 25 -6.43 9.62 -19.96
C GLY A 25 -6.97 10.03 -18.59
N PHE A 26 -6.58 9.34 -17.52
CA PHE A 26 -6.97 9.74 -16.17
C PHE A 26 -6.40 11.12 -15.80
N ASP A 27 -7.14 11.84 -14.97
CA ASP A 27 -6.71 13.15 -14.46
C ASP A 27 -5.49 13.01 -13.55
N HIS A 28 -4.48 13.83 -13.79
CA HIS A 28 -3.22 13.88 -13.05
C HIS A 28 -3.12 15.11 -12.13
N THR A 29 -4.24 15.66 -11.72
CA THR A 29 -4.28 16.73 -10.73
C THR A 29 -4.25 16.13 -9.32
N LEU A 30 -3.23 16.50 -8.54
CA LEU A 30 -3.14 16.14 -7.14
C LEU A 30 -3.66 17.29 -6.28
N TRP A 31 -4.66 17.02 -5.45
CA TRP A 31 -5.05 17.96 -4.43
C TRP A 31 -4.09 17.84 -3.23
N VAL A 32 -3.34 18.91 -2.98
CA VAL A 32 -2.42 18.97 -1.84
C VAL A 32 -3.03 19.84 -0.75
N PRO A 33 -3.17 19.36 0.50
CA PRO A 33 -3.64 20.19 1.62
C PRO A 33 -2.80 21.47 1.71
N ILE A 34 -3.45 22.63 1.93
CA ILE A 34 -2.84 23.97 2.05
C ILE A 34 -2.47 24.63 0.70
N ILE A 35 -2.00 23.85 -0.31
CA ILE A 35 -1.54 24.38 -1.60
C ILE A 35 -2.68 24.37 -2.64
N GLY A 36 -3.63 23.43 -2.50
CA GLY A 36 -4.71 23.23 -3.47
C GLY A 36 -4.32 22.27 -4.60
N ASN A 37 -4.97 22.42 -5.75
CA ASN A 37 -4.75 21.54 -6.89
C ASN A 37 -3.42 21.83 -7.59
N VAL A 38 -2.55 20.82 -7.65
CA VAL A 38 -1.29 20.85 -8.38
C VAL A 38 -1.43 20.00 -9.64
N SER A 39 -1.32 20.63 -10.81
CA SER A 39 -1.45 19.99 -12.13
C SER A 39 -0.12 19.74 -12.82
N ALA A 40 1.02 19.90 -12.12
CA ALA A 40 2.32 19.67 -12.69
C ALA A 40 2.58 18.16 -12.88
N THR A 41 2.57 17.69 -14.13
CA THR A 41 2.72 16.27 -14.49
C THR A 41 3.96 15.61 -13.86
N TRP A 42 5.11 16.30 -13.89
CA TRP A 42 6.34 15.76 -13.31
C TRP A 42 6.22 15.55 -11.79
N PHE A 43 5.52 16.45 -11.10
CA PHE A 43 5.26 16.36 -9.67
C PHE A 43 4.35 15.16 -9.36
N TYR A 44 3.29 14.98 -10.16
CA TYR A 44 2.37 13.85 -10.04
C TYR A 44 3.08 12.51 -10.26
N VAL A 45 3.93 12.41 -11.29
CA VAL A 45 4.73 11.21 -11.56
C VAL A 45 5.64 10.87 -10.37
N LEU A 46 6.36 11.85 -9.85
CA LEU A 46 7.22 11.64 -8.68
C LEU A 46 6.41 11.21 -7.46
N PHE A 47 5.29 11.89 -7.21
CA PHE A 47 4.38 11.55 -6.11
C PHE A 47 3.90 10.10 -6.21
N VAL A 48 3.39 9.67 -7.36
CA VAL A 48 2.89 8.31 -7.58
C VAL A 48 3.98 7.26 -7.33
N ILE A 49 5.20 7.47 -7.85
CA ILE A 49 6.32 6.55 -7.62
C ILE A 49 6.62 6.45 -6.12
N VAL A 50 6.77 7.57 -5.44
CA VAL A 50 7.04 7.60 -3.99
C VAL A 50 5.90 6.95 -3.21
N TRP A 51 4.66 7.18 -3.62
CA TRP A 51 3.47 6.64 -2.95
C TRP A 51 3.38 5.12 -3.08
N LEU A 52 3.55 4.59 -4.30
CA LEU A 52 3.54 3.14 -4.54
C LEU A 52 4.68 2.43 -3.81
N VAL A 53 5.88 2.94 -3.94
CA VAL A 53 7.07 2.37 -3.29
C VAL A 53 6.93 2.47 -1.76
N GLY A 54 6.48 3.61 -1.26
CA GLY A 54 6.30 3.86 0.17
C GLY A 54 5.31 2.88 0.81
N PHE A 55 4.09 2.78 0.27
CA PHE A 55 3.07 1.88 0.80
C PHE A 55 3.38 0.40 0.55
N SER A 56 4.01 0.06 -0.57
CA SER A 56 4.51 -1.29 -0.79
C SER A 56 5.45 -1.72 0.32
N ASN A 57 6.43 -0.89 0.69
CA ASN A 57 7.35 -1.19 1.78
C ASN A 57 6.69 -1.10 3.16
N ALA A 58 5.77 -0.16 3.39
CA ALA A 58 5.07 -0.03 4.66
C ALA A 58 4.27 -1.30 4.99
N VAL A 59 3.51 -1.84 4.05
CA VAL A 59 2.78 -3.09 4.23
C VAL A 59 3.73 -4.28 4.42
N ASN A 60 4.85 -4.31 3.69
CA ASN A 60 5.87 -5.35 3.87
C ASN A 60 6.52 -5.32 5.26
N LEU A 61 6.81 -4.14 5.80
CA LEU A 61 7.37 -3.99 7.15
C LEU A 61 6.37 -4.39 8.25
N THR A 62 5.07 -4.26 7.98
CA THR A 62 4.00 -4.68 8.89
C THR A 62 3.80 -6.19 8.91
N ASP A 63 4.31 -6.94 7.89
CA ASP A 63 4.18 -8.41 7.78
C ASP A 63 5.13 -9.15 8.74
N GLY A 64 5.15 -8.74 9.99
CA GLY A 64 5.97 -9.34 11.05
C GLY A 64 5.18 -10.17 12.07
N LEU A 65 3.85 -10.14 12.03
CA LEU A 65 2.97 -10.84 12.99
C LEU A 65 1.89 -11.64 12.27
N ASP A 66 1.61 -12.85 12.80
CA ASP A 66 0.60 -13.77 12.28
C ASP A 66 -0.76 -13.08 12.13
N GLY A 67 -1.33 -13.08 10.94
CA GLY A 67 -2.64 -12.54 10.61
C GLY A 67 -2.75 -11.02 10.53
N LEU A 68 -1.72 -10.26 10.92
CA LEU A 68 -1.79 -8.81 11.02
C LEU A 68 -2.02 -8.15 9.65
N VAL A 69 -1.16 -8.41 8.68
CA VAL A 69 -1.28 -7.80 7.33
C VAL A 69 -2.56 -8.27 6.63
N ALA A 70 -2.88 -9.56 6.69
CA ALA A 70 -4.10 -10.07 6.06
C ALA A 70 -5.38 -9.46 6.66
N GLY A 71 -5.43 -9.28 7.98
CA GLY A 71 -6.54 -8.61 8.65
C GLY A 71 -6.65 -7.12 8.30
N GLN A 72 -5.54 -6.41 8.38
CA GLN A 72 -5.51 -4.96 8.09
C GLN A 72 -5.80 -4.64 6.62
N THR A 73 -5.23 -5.41 5.69
CA THR A 73 -5.51 -5.23 4.25
C THR A 73 -6.97 -5.51 3.94
N THR A 74 -7.59 -6.51 4.58
CA THR A 74 -9.02 -6.77 4.45
C THR A 74 -9.85 -5.55 4.84
N ILE A 75 -9.54 -4.91 5.97
CA ILE A 75 -10.25 -3.71 6.44
C ILE A 75 -9.99 -2.52 5.49
N SER A 76 -8.74 -2.32 5.07
CA SER A 76 -8.35 -1.22 4.19
C SER A 76 -9.04 -1.33 2.82
N PHE A 77 -9.01 -2.51 2.19
CA PHE A 77 -9.74 -2.75 0.94
C PHE A 77 -11.25 -2.69 1.13
N GLY A 78 -11.77 -3.10 2.30
CA GLY A 78 -13.18 -2.94 2.66
C GLY A 78 -13.62 -1.48 2.67
N THR A 79 -12.79 -0.60 3.25
CA THR A 79 -13.03 0.85 3.24
C THR A 79 -13.04 1.41 1.82
N TYR A 80 -12.05 1.03 0.99
CA TYR A 80 -12.02 1.46 -0.41
C TYR A 80 -13.14 0.85 -1.25
N ALA A 81 -13.62 -0.35 -0.96
CA ALA A 81 -14.78 -0.94 -1.61
C ALA A 81 -16.04 -0.10 -1.37
N ILE A 82 -16.24 0.39 -0.13
CA ILE A 82 -17.36 1.28 0.20
C ILE A 82 -17.25 2.61 -0.55
N ILE A 83 -16.05 3.21 -0.60
CA ILE A 83 -15.79 4.45 -1.34
C ILE A 83 -16.05 4.23 -2.83
N ALA A 84 -15.51 3.17 -3.43
CA ALA A 84 -15.69 2.82 -4.83
C ALA A 84 -17.17 2.60 -5.20
N ALA A 85 -17.92 1.93 -4.32
CA ALA A 85 -19.35 1.73 -4.50
C ALA A 85 -20.12 3.06 -4.46
N HIS A 86 -19.77 3.95 -3.54
CA HIS A 86 -20.37 5.29 -3.43
C HIS A 86 -20.06 6.15 -4.64
N ASP A 87 -18.83 6.10 -5.14
CA ASP A 87 -18.37 6.89 -6.30
C ASP A 87 -18.75 6.24 -7.65
N GLY A 88 -19.46 5.10 -7.64
CA GLY A 88 -19.89 4.37 -8.84
C GLY A 88 -18.76 3.69 -9.63
N ARG A 89 -17.58 3.52 -9.03
CA ARG A 89 -16.40 2.91 -9.63
C ARG A 89 -16.44 1.38 -9.48
N THR A 90 -17.26 0.74 -10.31
CA THR A 90 -17.47 -0.72 -10.28
C THR A 90 -16.19 -1.51 -10.57
N ASP A 91 -15.32 -0.99 -11.42
CA ASP A 91 -14.00 -1.54 -11.74
C ASP A 91 -13.13 -1.69 -10.49
N VAL A 92 -12.97 -0.62 -9.73
CA VAL A 92 -12.18 -0.61 -8.49
C VAL A 92 -12.87 -1.43 -7.39
N LEU A 93 -14.22 -1.35 -7.30
CA LEU A 93 -15.00 -2.14 -6.35
C LEU A 93 -14.75 -3.64 -6.52
N ILE A 94 -14.76 -4.15 -7.76
CA ILE A 94 -14.52 -5.57 -8.04
C ILE A 94 -13.12 -5.96 -7.57
N VAL A 95 -12.09 -5.17 -7.88
CA VAL A 95 -10.71 -5.43 -7.44
C VAL A 95 -10.64 -5.50 -5.91
N CYS A 96 -11.27 -4.56 -5.20
CA CYS A 96 -11.30 -4.57 -3.74
C CYS A 96 -11.98 -5.82 -3.19
N LEU A 97 -13.15 -6.19 -3.72
CA LEU A 97 -13.90 -7.36 -3.24
C LEU A 97 -13.16 -8.67 -3.48
N VAL A 98 -12.53 -8.83 -4.65
CA VAL A 98 -11.70 -10.01 -4.96
C VAL A 98 -10.51 -10.10 -3.99
N THR A 99 -9.85 -8.97 -3.74
CA THR A 99 -8.72 -8.91 -2.80
C THR A 99 -9.17 -9.25 -1.37
N ILE A 100 -10.31 -8.73 -0.92
CA ILE A 100 -10.91 -9.07 0.38
C ILE A 100 -11.14 -10.58 0.48
N GLY A 101 -11.78 -11.17 -0.53
CA GLY A 101 -12.04 -12.61 -0.56
C GLY A 101 -10.76 -13.44 -0.48
N ALA A 102 -9.72 -13.05 -1.23
CA ALA A 102 -8.41 -13.69 -1.18
C ALA A 102 -7.76 -13.56 0.20
N MET A 103 -7.82 -12.37 0.82
CA MET A 103 -7.24 -12.14 2.15
C MET A 103 -7.98 -12.88 3.26
N LEU A 104 -9.30 -12.96 3.19
CA LEU A 104 -10.10 -13.74 4.15
C LEU A 104 -9.77 -15.24 4.02
N GLY A 105 -9.65 -15.77 2.79
CA GLY A 105 -9.22 -17.14 2.57
C GLY A 105 -7.80 -17.40 3.09
N PHE A 106 -6.86 -16.49 2.85
CA PHE A 106 -5.51 -16.57 3.37
C PHE A 106 -5.47 -16.51 4.90
N LEU A 107 -6.26 -15.64 5.52
CA LEU A 107 -6.33 -15.43 6.95
C LEU A 107 -6.76 -16.70 7.72
N MET A 108 -7.54 -17.58 7.08
CA MET A 108 -7.92 -18.87 7.68
C MET A 108 -6.70 -19.73 8.04
N PHE A 109 -5.59 -19.59 7.31
CA PHE A 109 -4.36 -20.33 7.53
C PHE A 109 -3.23 -19.47 8.12
N ASN A 110 -3.35 -18.15 8.03
CA ASN A 110 -2.34 -17.21 8.53
C ASN A 110 -2.66 -16.66 9.93
N HIS A 111 -3.85 -16.95 10.50
CA HIS A 111 -4.16 -16.56 11.88
C HIS A 111 -3.28 -17.34 12.87
N LYS A 112 -3.10 -16.78 14.05
CA LYS A 112 -2.19 -17.35 15.08
C LYS A 112 -2.69 -18.69 15.62
N PRO A 113 -1.86 -19.77 15.64
CA PRO A 113 -0.51 -19.86 15.07
C PRO A 113 -0.55 -20.04 13.54
N ALA A 114 0.24 -19.23 12.81
CA ALA A 114 0.21 -19.23 11.36
C ALA A 114 0.75 -20.56 10.79
N GLN A 115 0.02 -21.11 9.83
CA GLN A 115 0.43 -22.29 9.06
C GLN A 115 1.10 -21.92 7.74
N ILE A 116 0.79 -20.73 7.21
CA ILE A 116 1.37 -20.17 5.98
C ILE A 116 1.74 -18.71 6.21
N PHE A 117 2.75 -18.24 5.50
CA PHE A 117 3.23 -16.85 5.54
C PHE A 117 3.12 -16.21 4.17
N MET A 118 2.81 -14.90 4.15
CA MET A 118 2.64 -14.15 2.91
C MET A 118 3.96 -13.90 2.19
N GLY A 119 4.97 -13.55 2.95
CA GLY A 119 6.30 -13.22 2.44
C GLY A 119 6.35 -11.93 1.62
N ASP A 120 7.56 -11.55 1.23
CA ASP A 120 7.84 -10.29 0.53
C ASP A 120 7.00 -10.06 -0.73
N LEU A 121 6.76 -11.11 -1.53
CA LEU A 121 6.03 -10.96 -2.79
C LEU A 121 4.57 -10.56 -2.57
N GLY A 122 3.92 -11.20 -1.58
CA GLY A 122 2.52 -10.92 -1.27
C GLY A 122 2.34 -9.55 -0.62
N SER A 123 3.11 -9.26 0.41
CA SER A 123 2.99 -8.01 1.17
C SER A 123 3.37 -6.77 0.35
N LEU A 124 4.44 -6.85 -0.47
CA LEU A 124 4.81 -5.77 -1.39
C LEU A 124 3.73 -5.53 -2.45
N ALA A 125 3.15 -6.59 -3.01
CA ALA A 125 2.08 -6.49 -3.99
C ALA A 125 0.81 -5.87 -3.40
N LEU A 126 0.41 -6.28 -2.19
CA LEU A 126 -0.76 -5.72 -1.51
C LEU A 126 -0.61 -4.24 -1.20
N GLY A 127 0.57 -3.82 -0.71
CA GLY A 127 0.84 -2.41 -0.44
C GLY A 127 0.81 -1.55 -1.71
N GLY A 128 1.41 -2.04 -2.80
CA GLY A 128 1.35 -1.39 -4.11
C GLY A 128 -0.09 -1.31 -4.64
N MET A 129 -0.86 -2.39 -4.55
CA MET A 129 -2.26 -2.42 -4.99
C MET A 129 -3.13 -1.46 -4.17
N LEU A 130 -2.90 -1.36 -2.85
CA LEU A 130 -3.61 -0.41 -1.99
C LEU A 130 -3.36 1.03 -2.41
N ALA A 131 -2.10 1.37 -2.74
CA ALA A 131 -1.73 2.68 -3.25
C ALA A 131 -2.37 2.97 -4.62
N VAL A 132 -2.40 1.99 -5.53
CA VAL A 132 -3.06 2.10 -6.84
C VAL A 132 -4.56 2.37 -6.68
N VAL A 133 -5.24 1.64 -5.81
CA VAL A 133 -6.68 1.83 -5.54
C VAL A 133 -6.96 3.25 -5.02
N ALA A 134 -6.13 3.76 -4.10
CA ALA A 134 -6.27 5.13 -3.59
C ALA A 134 -6.10 6.19 -4.69
N ILE A 135 -5.13 5.99 -5.60
CA ILE A 135 -4.88 6.89 -6.74
C ILE A 135 -6.03 6.84 -7.74
N LEU A 136 -6.53 5.65 -8.10
CA LEU A 136 -7.65 5.48 -9.05
C LEU A 136 -8.96 6.09 -8.54
N LEU A 137 -9.13 6.22 -7.23
CA LEU A 137 -10.27 6.86 -6.59
C LEU A 137 -10.03 8.35 -6.31
N HIS A 138 -8.86 8.91 -6.65
CA HIS A 138 -8.44 10.27 -6.26
C HIS A 138 -8.58 10.54 -4.76
N ARG A 139 -8.22 9.53 -3.95
CA ARG A 139 -8.28 9.53 -2.48
C ARG A 139 -6.91 9.23 -1.87
N GLU A 140 -5.85 9.74 -2.48
CA GLU A 140 -4.47 9.44 -2.10
C GLU A 140 -4.21 9.70 -0.61
N TRP A 141 -4.66 10.85 -0.11
CA TRP A 141 -4.47 11.24 1.30
C TRP A 141 -5.27 10.39 2.28
N SER A 142 -6.40 9.82 1.84
CA SER A 142 -7.18 8.92 2.70
C SER A 142 -6.39 7.68 3.07
N LEU A 143 -5.42 7.28 2.25
CA LEU A 143 -4.55 6.14 2.51
C LEU A 143 -3.68 6.35 3.74
N LEU A 144 -3.30 7.58 4.09
CA LEU A 144 -2.59 7.87 5.34
C LEU A 144 -3.45 7.60 6.57
N LEU A 145 -4.76 7.85 6.48
CA LEU A 145 -5.70 7.59 7.58
C LEU A 145 -6.07 6.11 7.65
N ILE A 146 -6.45 5.53 6.50
CA ILE A 146 -6.83 4.10 6.40
C ILE A 146 -5.63 3.21 6.70
N GLY A 147 -4.46 3.62 6.24
CA GLY A 147 -3.18 2.93 6.41
C GLY A 147 -2.37 3.40 7.62
N ILE A 148 -2.97 4.11 8.58
CA ILE A 148 -2.23 4.69 9.73
C ILE A 148 -1.44 3.63 10.50
N ILE A 149 -1.96 2.41 10.57
CA ILE A 149 -1.29 1.30 11.25
C ILE A 149 -0.02 0.91 10.50
N TYR A 150 -0.04 0.83 9.16
CA TYR A 150 1.17 0.55 8.36
C TYR A 150 2.22 1.64 8.54
N VAL A 151 1.78 2.90 8.59
CA VAL A 151 2.68 4.05 8.80
C VAL A 151 3.29 4.03 10.20
N THR A 152 2.49 3.72 11.23
CA THR A 152 2.97 3.66 12.62
C THR A 152 3.91 2.47 12.83
N GLU A 153 3.60 1.29 12.31
CA GLU A 153 4.47 0.12 12.36
C GLU A 153 5.80 0.36 11.65
N THR A 154 5.76 1.00 10.47
CA THR A 154 6.97 1.40 9.74
C THR A 154 7.81 2.37 10.55
N ALA A 155 7.20 3.40 11.16
CA ALA A 155 7.89 4.38 11.98
C ALA A 155 8.54 3.73 13.22
N LEU A 156 7.81 2.83 13.90
CA LEU A 156 8.34 2.09 15.04
C LEU A 156 9.49 1.17 14.63
N SER A 157 9.38 0.48 13.51
CA SER A 157 10.43 -0.38 12.97
C SER A 157 11.70 0.41 12.65
N LEU A 158 11.56 1.58 12.02
CA LEU A 158 12.69 2.47 11.73
C LEU A 158 13.35 3.02 12.98
N ILE A 159 12.58 3.36 14.03
CA ILE A 159 13.11 3.81 15.30
C ILE A 159 13.91 2.69 15.96
N HIS A 160 13.42 1.46 15.99
CA HIS A 160 14.13 0.31 16.56
C HIS A 160 15.42 -0.02 15.78
N ILE A 161 15.45 0.16 14.47
CA ILE A 161 16.66 -0.03 13.66
C ILE A 161 17.69 1.09 13.93
N SER A 162 17.23 2.31 14.24
CA SER A 162 18.11 3.45 14.50
C SER A 162 18.62 3.52 15.96
N GLU A 163 18.01 2.79 16.90
CA GLU A 163 18.57 2.66 18.25
C GLU A 163 19.63 1.54 18.25
N PRO A 164 20.93 1.88 18.35
CA PRO A 164 21.94 0.85 18.55
C PRO A 164 21.64 0.17 19.89
N THR A 165 21.44 -1.12 19.84
CA THR A 165 21.17 -2.02 20.97
C THR A 165 22.00 -1.67 22.18
N ARG A 166 21.38 -1.11 23.21
CA ARG A 166 21.93 -0.96 24.55
C ARG A 166 21.91 -2.29 25.31
N GLN A 167 22.10 -3.42 24.60
CA GLN A 167 22.09 -4.77 25.16
C GLN A 167 23.41 -5.52 25.01
N GLU A 168 24.54 -4.81 25.06
CA GLU A 168 25.82 -5.44 25.36
C GLU A 168 26.51 -4.70 26.50
N ALA A 169 25.94 -4.79 27.69
CA ALA A 169 26.63 -4.43 28.92
C ALA A 169 25.93 -5.10 30.12
N ILE A 170 25.99 -6.43 30.22
CA ILE A 170 25.99 -7.19 31.47
C ILE A 170 26.82 -8.47 31.26
#